data_03562f6cdda1db58d64ecc7aaee1b6c1
#
_entry.id   03562f6cdda1db58d64ecc7aaee1b6c1
#
_cell.length_a   1.000
_cell.length_b   1.000
_cell.length_c   1.000
_cell.angle_alpha   90.00
_cell.angle_beta   90.00
_cell.angle_gamma   90.00
#
_symmetry.space_group_name_H-M   'P 1'
#
loop_
_entity.id
_entity.type
_entity.pdbx_description
1 polymer ?
#
loop_
_entity_poly.entity_id
_entity_poly.type
_entity_poly.pdbx_seq_one_letter_code
_entity_poly.pdbx_strand_id
1 'polypeptide(L)'
;MKKVFILTGEPSGDKLASKVISKLKSSNPDIEFLSVGGEHLKALGIKTLYDLKEVTYLGFTRVLLNIFKIKKKINETVDRIIEFNPDILFSVDSPDFTLRVAERVKKLEPNIKTIHYVAPQVWIWRSGRVKKIKNFIDHILLLF
;
A
#
# COMPACT_ATOMS: atom_id res chain seq x y z
N MET A 1 1.55 21.65 -1.89
CA MET A 1 1.57 20.45 -2.76
C MET A 1 1.25 19.23 -1.93
N LYS A 2 0.29 18.43 -2.34
CA LYS A 2 -0.06 17.19 -1.65
C LYS A 2 0.76 16.02 -2.17
N LYS A 3 1.05 15.10 -1.29
CA LYS A 3 1.82 13.88 -1.61
C LYS A 3 1.01 12.66 -1.26
N VAL A 4 0.95 11.71 -2.20
CA VAL A 4 0.26 10.43 -2.01
C VAL A 4 1.23 9.29 -2.29
N PHE A 5 1.35 8.37 -1.35
CA PHE A 5 2.10 7.14 -1.55
C PHE A 5 1.11 6.00 -1.81
N ILE A 6 1.33 5.25 -2.88
CA ILE A 6 0.48 4.15 -3.29
C ILE A 6 1.23 2.85 -3.01
N LEU A 7 0.68 2.01 -2.17
CA LEU A 7 1.31 0.77 -1.73
C LEU A 7 0.52 -0.44 -2.22
N THR A 8 1.12 -1.23 -3.11
CA THR A 8 0.55 -2.47 -3.61
C THR A 8 1.51 -3.63 -3.34
N GLY A 9 1.04 -4.86 -3.45
CA GLY A 9 1.85 -6.04 -3.26
C GLY A 9 1.67 -7.09 -4.36
N GLU A 10 0.73 -6.86 -5.27
CA GLU A 10 0.38 -7.80 -6.33
C GLU A 10 -0.05 -7.06 -7.60
N PRO A 11 0.08 -7.69 -8.78
CA PRO A 11 -0.36 -7.08 -10.04
C PRO A 11 -1.83 -6.69 -10.06
N SER A 12 -2.71 -7.45 -9.40
CA SER A 12 -4.13 -7.12 -9.29
C SER A 12 -4.35 -5.81 -8.54
N GLY A 13 -3.60 -5.59 -7.46
CA GLY A 13 -3.65 -4.36 -6.69
C GLY A 13 -3.14 -3.16 -7.47
N ASP A 14 -2.07 -3.35 -8.25
CA ASP A 14 -1.53 -2.35 -9.15
C ASP A 14 -2.59 -1.89 -10.16
N LYS A 15 -3.30 -2.83 -10.77
CA LYS A 15 -4.37 -2.55 -11.72
C LYS A 15 -5.51 -1.76 -11.07
N LEU A 16 -5.96 -2.19 -9.90
CA LEU A 16 -7.02 -1.50 -9.14
C LEU A 16 -6.59 -0.08 -8.76
N ALA A 17 -5.39 0.06 -8.22
CA ALA A 17 -4.84 1.35 -7.83
C ALA A 17 -4.78 2.32 -9.01
N SER A 18 -4.33 1.83 -10.17
CA SER A 18 -4.18 2.67 -11.36
C SER A 18 -5.48 3.31 -11.81
N LYS A 19 -6.60 2.61 -11.65
CA LYS A 19 -7.93 3.14 -12.01
C LYS A 19 -8.32 4.33 -11.13
N VAL A 20 -8.12 4.20 -9.83
CA VAL A 20 -8.41 5.28 -8.87
C VAL A 20 -7.46 6.46 -9.07
N ILE A 21 -6.17 6.15 -9.19
CA ILE A 21 -5.13 7.19 -9.30
C ILE A 21 -5.19 7.94 -10.62
N SER A 22 -5.58 7.27 -11.70
CA SER A 22 -5.78 7.94 -13.00
C SER A 22 -6.80 9.07 -12.88
N LYS A 23 -7.91 8.82 -12.21
CA LYS A 23 -8.95 9.83 -11.98
C LYS A 23 -8.47 10.94 -11.06
N LEU A 24 -7.79 10.57 -9.98
CA LEU A 24 -7.27 11.52 -9.01
C LEU A 24 -6.23 12.44 -9.65
N LYS A 25 -5.33 11.88 -10.45
CA LYS A 25 -4.29 12.62 -11.15
C LYS A 25 -4.87 13.61 -12.16
N SER A 26 -5.92 13.21 -12.88
CA SER A 26 -6.61 14.08 -13.85
C SER A 26 -7.27 15.26 -13.16
N SER A 27 -7.88 15.04 -12.01
CA SER A 27 -8.59 16.08 -11.25
C SER A 27 -7.65 16.97 -10.44
N ASN A 28 -6.47 16.49 -10.09
CA ASN A 28 -5.53 17.19 -9.20
C ASN A 28 -4.10 17.04 -9.72
N PRO A 29 -3.73 17.83 -10.76
CA PRO A 29 -2.40 17.69 -11.39
C PRO A 29 -1.23 18.04 -10.49
N ASP A 30 -1.47 18.70 -9.37
CA ASP A 30 -0.41 19.14 -8.45
C ASP A 30 0.00 18.08 -7.41
N ILE A 31 -0.64 16.92 -7.42
CA ILE A 31 -0.29 15.86 -6.47
C ILE A 31 1.01 15.19 -6.90
N GLU A 32 1.93 15.04 -5.94
CA GLU A 32 3.15 14.25 -6.14
C GLU A 32 2.89 12.82 -5.68
N PHE A 33 3.22 11.85 -6.53
CA PHE A 33 3.01 10.44 -6.26
C PHE A 33 4.34 9.67 -6.18
N LEU A 34 4.37 8.70 -5.28
CA LEU A 34 5.42 7.69 -5.21
C LEU A 34 4.73 6.36 -4.88
N SER A 35 5.30 5.25 -5.30
CA SER A 35 4.60 3.97 -5.13
C SER A 35 5.53 2.77 -4.90
N VAL A 36 4.93 1.70 -4.43
CA VAL A 36 5.34 0.34 -4.73
C VAL A 36 4.26 -0.17 -5.69
N GLY A 37 4.55 -0.18 -6.96
CA GLY A 37 3.58 -0.50 -8.00
C GLY A 37 4.22 -1.23 -9.17
N GLY A 38 3.39 -1.61 -10.12
CA GLY A 38 3.78 -2.35 -11.30
C GLY A 38 3.53 -1.59 -12.59
N GLU A 39 3.26 -2.34 -13.65
CA GLU A 39 3.12 -1.83 -15.01
C GLU A 39 2.03 -0.76 -15.16
N HIS A 40 0.90 -0.94 -14.47
CA HIS A 40 -0.23 -0.03 -14.61
C HIS A 40 0.04 1.35 -14.00
N LEU A 41 0.66 1.39 -12.82
CA LEU A 41 1.05 2.68 -12.22
C LEU A 41 2.19 3.33 -12.98
N LYS A 42 3.14 2.53 -13.47
CA LYS A 42 4.23 3.04 -14.32
C LYS A 42 3.68 3.68 -15.60
N ALA A 43 2.64 3.09 -16.19
CA ALA A 43 2.00 3.64 -17.39
C ALA A 43 1.39 5.02 -17.15
N LEU A 44 1.06 5.35 -15.90
CA LEU A 44 0.59 6.69 -15.52
C LEU A 44 1.74 7.66 -15.20
N GLY A 45 2.98 7.21 -15.37
CA GLY A 45 4.15 8.04 -15.05
C GLY A 45 4.53 8.05 -13.58
N ILE A 46 4.00 7.12 -12.79
CA ILE A 46 4.26 7.07 -11.35
C ILE A 46 5.49 6.21 -11.06
N LYS A 47 6.42 6.79 -10.32
CA LYS A 47 7.67 6.13 -9.94
C LYS A 47 7.41 5.06 -8.87
N THR A 48 8.08 3.92 -8.98
CA THR A 48 8.05 2.87 -7.95
C THR A 48 9.40 2.80 -7.25
N LEU A 49 9.39 2.45 -5.96
CA LEU A 49 10.62 2.29 -5.16
C LEU A 49 11.47 1.12 -5.65
N TYR A 50 10.82 0.03 -6.05
CA TYR A 50 11.46 -1.19 -6.52
C TYR A 50 10.45 -1.98 -7.35
N ASP A 51 10.91 -3.05 -8.01
CA ASP A 51 10.02 -3.87 -8.83
C ASP A 51 9.00 -4.60 -7.95
N LEU A 52 7.73 -4.48 -8.29
CA LEU A 52 6.64 -5.15 -7.57
C LEU A 52 6.84 -6.65 -7.47
N LYS A 53 7.53 -7.26 -8.45
CA LYS A 53 7.83 -8.69 -8.45
C LYS A 53 8.59 -9.13 -7.21
N GLU A 54 9.40 -8.27 -6.61
CA GLU A 54 10.15 -8.59 -5.39
C GLU A 54 9.21 -8.91 -4.23
N VAL A 55 8.13 -8.16 -4.09
CA VAL A 55 7.13 -8.39 -3.03
C VAL A 55 6.23 -9.57 -3.39
N THR A 56 5.76 -9.63 -4.64
CA THR A 56 4.89 -10.70 -5.11
C THR A 56 5.55 -12.07 -4.95
N TYR A 57 6.82 -12.17 -5.32
CA TYR A 57 7.61 -13.38 -5.16
C TYR A 57 7.66 -13.83 -3.69
N LEU A 58 7.91 -12.92 -2.77
CA LEU A 58 7.97 -13.23 -1.34
C LEU A 58 6.62 -13.71 -0.78
N GLY A 59 5.51 -13.25 -1.37
CA GLY A 59 4.18 -13.67 -0.99
C GLY A 59 3.84 -15.10 -1.40
N PHE A 60 4.42 -15.60 -2.51
CA PHE A 60 4.15 -16.95 -3.01
C PHE A 60 4.98 -18.03 -2.35
N THR A 61 6.17 -17.70 -1.85
CA THR A 61 7.07 -18.66 -1.23
C THR A 61 7.07 -18.50 0.28
N ARG A 62 6.12 -19.17 0.96
CA ARG A 62 6.00 -19.12 2.43
C ARG A 62 6.99 -20.06 3.11
N VAL A 63 8.28 -19.85 2.86
CA VAL A 63 9.35 -20.59 3.53
C VAL A 63 9.90 -19.72 4.66
N LEU A 64 10.36 -20.35 5.74
CA LEU A 64 10.90 -19.66 6.93
C LEU A 64 11.94 -18.58 6.56
N LEU A 65 12.80 -18.85 5.57
CA LEU A 65 13.81 -17.90 5.10
C LEU A 65 13.19 -16.62 4.54
N ASN A 66 11.99 -16.71 3.96
CA ASN A 66 11.32 -15.56 3.37
C ASN A 66 10.69 -14.63 4.41
N ILE A 67 10.46 -15.11 5.63
CA ILE A 67 9.94 -14.26 6.71
C ILE A 67 10.92 -13.12 7.01
N PHE A 68 12.21 -13.42 7.05
CA PHE A 68 13.25 -12.40 7.28
C PHE A 68 13.34 -11.43 6.09
N LYS A 69 13.23 -11.94 4.86
CA LYS A 69 13.24 -11.13 3.65
C LYS A 69 12.01 -10.21 3.60
N ILE A 70 10.85 -10.74 3.96
CA ILE A 70 9.61 -9.95 4.04
C ILE A 70 9.75 -8.83 5.07
N LYS A 71 10.26 -9.14 6.26
CA LYS A 71 10.50 -8.14 7.30
C LYS A 71 11.45 -7.04 6.84
N LYS A 72 12.53 -7.44 6.16
CA LYS A 72 13.48 -6.49 5.60
C LYS A 72 12.83 -5.58 4.57
N LYS A 73 11.99 -6.14 3.69
CA LYS A 73 11.28 -5.40 2.67
C LYS A 73 10.25 -4.44 3.29
N ILE A 74 9.56 -4.89 4.34
CA ILE A 74 8.64 -4.03 5.09
C ILE A 74 9.40 -2.86 5.70
N ASN A 75 10.51 -3.11 6.37
CA ASN A 75 11.33 -2.07 7.00
C ASN A 75 11.83 -1.05 5.97
N GLU A 76 12.36 -1.53 4.85
CA GLU A 76 12.82 -0.69 3.75
C GLU A 76 11.68 0.21 3.22
N THR A 77 10.52 -0.38 3.03
CA THR A 77 9.34 0.33 2.52
C THR A 77 8.86 1.39 3.51
N VAL A 78 8.79 1.04 4.80
CA VAL A 78 8.41 1.98 5.86
C VAL A 78 9.37 3.18 5.87
N ASP A 79 10.68 2.92 5.86
CA ASP A 79 11.68 3.98 5.89
C ASP A 79 11.53 4.93 4.70
N ARG A 80 11.28 4.40 3.52
CA ARG A 80 11.12 5.21 2.31
C ARG A 80 9.81 5.99 2.32
N ILE A 81 8.75 5.46 2.89
CA ILE A 81 7.49 6.20 3.05
C ILE A 81 7.67 7.36 4.01
N ILE A 82 8.32 7.13 5.16
CA ILE A 82 8.57 8.19 6.14
C ILE A 82 9.44 9.29 5.53
N GLU A 83 10.47 8.92 4.78
CA GLU A 83 11.33 9.88 4.07
C GLU A 83 10.54 10.71 3.07
N PHE A 84 9.64 10.10 2.31
CA PHE A 84 8.78 10.80 1.36
C PHE A 84 7.78 11.73 2.06
N ASN A 85 7.37 11.38 3.27
CA ASN A 85 6.44 12.12 4.11
C ASN A 85 5.12 12.46 3.40
N PRO A 86 4.34 11.44 2.98
CA PRO A 86 3.10 11.69 2.28
C PRO A 86 2.01 12.23 3.19
N ASP A 87 1.04 12.92 2.61
CA ASP A 87 -0.19 13.28 3.31
C ASP A 87 -1.10 12.06 3.46
N ILE A 88 -1.09 11.20 2.45
CA ILE A 88 -1.94 10.00 2.40
C ILE A 88 -1.08 8.80 2.02
N LEU A 89 -1.24 7.71 2.78
CA LEU A 89 -0.77 6.39 2.40
C LEU A 89 -1.99 5.59 1.92
N PHE A 90 -2.01 5.31 0.62
CA PHE A 90 -3.10 4.57 -0.04
C PHE A 90 -2.61 3.16 -0.33
N SER A 91 -3.10 2.19 0.43
CA SER A 91 -2.73 0.78 0.25
C SER A 91 -3.85 0.00 -0.41
N VAL A 92 -3.47 -0.99 -1.22
CA VAL A 92 -4.43 -1.76 -2.02
C VAL A 92 -4.16 -3.25 -1.85
N ASP A 93 -5.15 -4.00 -1.41
CA ASP A 93 -5.08 -5.46 -1.22
C ASP A 93 -3.80 -5.94 -0.53
N SER A 94 -3.37 -7.19 -0.75
CA SER A 94 -2.14 -7.79 -0.21
C SER A 94 -1.95 -7.52 1.29
N PRO A 95 -2.94 -7.86 2.15
CA PRO A 95 -2.96 -7.39 3.53
C PRO A 95 -1.75 -7.82 4.37
N ASP A 96 -1.17 -8.98 4.09
CA ASP A 96 -0.01 -9.45 4.84
C ASP A 96 1.20 -8.54 4.69
N PHE A 97 1.31 -7.84 3.58
CA PHE A 97 2.38 -6.87 3.34
C PHE A 97 1.91 -5.44 3.62
N THR A 98 0.83 -5.00 2.95
CA THR A 98 0.42 -3.61 2.99
C THR A 98 -0.03 -3.13 4.35
N LEU A 99 -0.79 -3.96 5.09
CA LEU A 99 -1.28 -3.59 6.41
C LEU A 99 -0.15 -3.54 7.45
N ARG A 100 0.85 -4.40 7.33
CA ARG A 100 2.01 -4.35 8.22
C ARG A 100 2.82 -3.08 8.02
N VAL A 101 2.98 -2.66 6.76
CA VAL A 101 3.63 -1.39 6.44
C VAL A 101 2.81 -0.22 7.00
N ALA A 102 1.51 -0.21 6.75
CA ALA A 102 0.62 0.87 7.22
C ALA A 102 0.62 1.00 8.73
N GLU A 103 0.58 -0.11 9.46
CA GLU A 103 0.60 -0.09 10.92
C GLU A 103 1.87 0.58 11.44
N ARG A 104 3.02 0.23 10.88
CA ARG A 104 4.30 0.79 11.32
C ARG A 104 4.45 2.26 10.95
N VAL A 105 3.99 2.64 9.75
CA VAL A 105 3.98 4.04 9.33
C VAL A 105 3.13 4.87 10.28
N LYS A 106 1.94 4.37 10.64
CA LYS A 106 1.03 5.09 11.54
C LYS A 106 1.60 5.27 12.94
N LYS A 107 2.36 4.29 13.43
CA LYS A 107 3.04 4.40 14.72
C LYS A 107 4.13 5.47 14.71
N LEU A 108 4.89 5.55 13.62
CA LEU A 108 5.98 6.50 13.49
C LEU A 108 5.50 7.92 13.15
N GLU A 109 4.48 8.03 12.31
CA GLU A 109 3.93 9.30 11.85
C GLU A 109 2.40 9.27 11.89
N PRO A 110 1.79 9.51 13.06
CA PRO A 110 0.33 9.44 13.23
C PRO A 110 -0.46 10.41 12.35
N ASN A 111 0.17 11.47 11.87
CA ASN A 111 -0.49 12.47 11.03
C ASN A 111 -0.67 12.04 9.58
N ILE A 112 0.02 10.99 9.13
CA ILE A 112 -0.19 10.44 7.81
C ILE A 112 -1.55 9.74 7.79
N LYS A 113 -2.43 10.15 6.88
CA LYS A 113 -3.72 9.48 6.71
C LYS A 113 -3.54 8.16 5.99
N THR A 114 -4.15 7.11 6.51
CA THR A 114 -4.05 5.78 5.95
C THR A 114 -5.41 5.35 5.38
N ILE A 115 -5.41 4.99 4.10
CA ILE A 115 -6.61 4.54 3.38
C ILE A 115 -6.28 3.17 2.78
N HIS A 116 -7.12 2.18 3.06
CA HIS A 116 -6.93 0.84 2.51
C HIS A 116 -8.10 0.50 1.57
N TYR A 117 -7.76 0.13 0.34
CA TYR A 117 -8.71 -0.26 -0.70
C TYR A 117 -8.64 -1.77 -0.88
N VAL A 118 -9.76 -2.45 -0.72
CA VAL A 118 -9.81 -3.90 -0.77
C VAL A 118 -11.06 -4.40 -1.47
N ALA A 119 -10.90 -5.47 -2.26
CA ALA A 119 -12.03 -6.26 -2.72
C ALA A 119 -12.63 -7.00 -1.51
N PRO A 120 -13.97 -7.16 -1.42
CA PRO A 120 -14.58 -7.87 -0.31
C PRO A 120 -14.02 -9.29 -0.22
N GLN A 121 -13.33 -9.58 0.86
CA GLN A 121 -12.74 -10.89 1.13
C GLN A 121 -13.10 -11.34 2.53
N VAL A 122 -13.23 -12.63 2.72
CA VAL A 122 -13.67 -13.22 4.00
C VAL A 122 -12.78 -12.77 5.17
N TRP A 123 -11.48 -12.59 4.94
CA TRP A 123 -10.56 -12.22 6.01
C TRP A 123 -10.87 -10.87 6.67
N ILE A 124 -11.41 -9.92 5.92
CA ILE A 124 -11.69 -8.58 6.46
C ILE A 124 -12.88 -8.58 7.41
N TRP A 125 -13.78 -9.55 7.25
CA TRP A 125 -15.00 -9.65 8.04
C TRP A 125 -14.78 -10.42 9.36
N ARG A 126 -13.61 -10.96 9.58
CA ARG A 126 -13.29 -11.60 10.87
C ARG A 126 -13.19 -10.50 11.93
N SER A 127 -14.03 -10.56 12.94
CA SER A 127 -14.18 -9.51 13.95
C SER A 127 -12.87 -9.03 14.58
N GLY A 128 -11.94 -9.94 14.88
CA GLY A 128 -10.65 -9.59 15.46
C GLY A 128 -9.77 -8.75 14.54
N ARG A 129 -9.83 -8.99 13.23
CA ARG A 129 -9.04 -8.23 12.26
C ARG A 129 -9.60 -6.83 12.05
N VAL A 130 -10.93 -6.68 12.02
CA VAL A 130 -11.56 -5.37 11.87
C VAL A 130 -11.18 -4.46 13.04
N LYS A 131 -11.24 -4.96 14.26
CA LYS A 131 -10.87 -4.20 15.45
C LYS A 131 -9.40 -3.79 15.41
N LYS A 132 -8.51 -4.70 14.99
CA LYS A 132 -7.08 -4.42 14.89
C LYS A 132 -6.78 -3.37 13.83
N ILE A 133 -7.43 -3.46 12.68
CA ILE A 133 -7.23 -2.55 11.56
C ILE A 133 -7.66 -1.13 11.92
N LYS A 134 -8.73 -0.95 12.68
CA LYS A 134 -9.21 0.36 13.12
C LYS A 134 -8.15 1.18 13.85
N ASN A 135 -7.17 0.54 14.45
CA ASN A 135 -6.12 1.22 15.20
C ASN A 135 -5.13 1.98 14.29
N PHE A 136 -5.01 1.60 13.01
CA PHE A 136 -4.02 2.20 12.14
C PHE A 136 -4.53 2.52 10.72
N ILE A 137 -5.76 2.17 10.37
CA ILE A 137 -6.36 2.53 9.09
C ILE A 137 -7.50 3.53 9.35
N ASP A 138 -7.37 4.72 8.77
CA ASP A 138 -8.37 5.78 8.92
C ASP A 138 -9.62 5.52 8.09
N HIS A 139 -9.46 5.02 6.87
CA HIS A 139 -10.57 4.74 5.97
C HIS A 139 -10.36 3.43 5.22
N ILE A 140 -11.42 2.64 5.09
CA ILE A 140 -11.44 1.42 4.27
C ILE A 140 -12.40 1.65 3.12
N LEU A 141 -11.91 1.46 1.91
CA LEU A 141 -12.73 1.53 0.70
C LEU A 141 -12.97 0.11 0.20
N LEU A 142 -14.22 -0.23 -0.04
CA LEU A 142 -14.62 -1.55 -0.52
C LEU A 142 -15.01 -1.47 -2.00
N LEU A 143 -14.50 -2.42 -2.78
CA LEU A 143 -14.89 -2.59 -4.17
C LEU A 143 -16.09 -3.54 -4.25
N PHE A 144 -17.19 -3.04 -4.73
CA PHE A 144 -18.39 -3.85 -4.99
C PHE A 144 -18.66 -3.94 -6.47
#